data_d661ec39b8a22b11c1e198cee10b97b7
#
_entry.id   d661ec39b8a22b11c1e198cee10b97b7
#
_cell.length_a   1.000
_cell.length_b   1.000
_cell.length_c   1.000
_cell.angle_alpha   90.00
_cell.angle_beta   90.00
_cell.angle_gamma   90.00
#
_symmetry.space_group_name_H-M   'P 1'
#
loop_
_entity.id
_entity.type
_entity.pdbx_description
1 polymer ?
#
loop_
_entity_poly.entity_id
_entity_poly.type
_entity_poly.pdbx_seq_one_letter_code
_entity_poly.pdbx_strand_id
1 'polypeptide(L)'
;CVVVQRKTPAADGYDAVQLGLVEFAKASRVKKPAAGHLKKAGADGVKFLRELRLGAGNGDMKAGDRILVEEFKPQDKVDVIGVSKGRGFAGVVKRHHFGGGEGSHGSMFHRAPGSIGASSFPSRVFPGMKMGGQMCSQRVTVRHLEVVQVDTDDNVLMVKGAVPGPNGSYVLVRRAKR
;
A
#
# COMPACT_ATOMS: atom_id res chain seq x y z
N CYS A 1 -6.64 11.18 -11.11
CA CYS A 1 -5.19 11.00 -11.34
C CYS A 1 -4.80 11.52 -12.71
N VAL A 2 -3.52 11.88 -12.88
CA VAL A 2 -2.96 12.31 -14.17
C VAL A 2 -1.75 11.44 -14.51
N VAL A 3 -1.56 11.12 -15.78
CA VAL A 3 -0.38 10.42 -16.28
C VAL A 3 0.78 11.42 -16.36
N VAL A 4 1.79 11.25 -15.52
CA VAL A 4 2.95 12.15 -15.47
C VAL A 4 4.04 11.71 -16.45
N GLN A 5 4.26 10.41 -16.58
CA GLN A 5 5.27 9.86 -17.48
C GLN A 5 4.84 8.49 -18.00
N ARG A 6 5.13 8.24 -19.25
CA ARG A 6 5.07 6.92 -19.89
C ARG A 6 6.48 6.34 -19.94
N LYS A 7 6.66 5.14 -19.43
CA LYS A 7 7.91 4.37 -19.50
C LYS A 7 7.78 3.28 -20.54
N THR A 8 8.79 3.12 -21.35
CA THR A 8 8.80 2.16 -22.46
C THR A 8 9.97 1.18 -22.31
N PRO A 9 9.83 -0.07 -22.80
CA PRO A 9 10.90 -1.06 -22.74
C PRO A 9 12.21 -0.59 -23.40
N ALA A 10 12.11 0.23 -24.45
CA ALA A 10 13.28 0.72 -25.19
C ALA A 10 14.12 1.73 -24.38
N ALA A 11 13.47 2.60 -23.59
CA ALA A 11 14.16 3.64 -22.84
C ALA A 11 14.41 3.25 -21.38
N ASP A 12 13.44 2.59 -20.74
CA ASP A 12 13.43 2.32 -19.29
C ASP A 12 13.62 0.84 -18.95
N GLY A 13 13.60 -0.06 -19.95
CA GLY A 13 13.73 -1.51 -19.77
C GLY A 13 12.43 -2.21 -19.34
N TYR A 14 11.35 -1.49 -19.10
CA TYR A 14 10.04 -2.02 -18.75
C TYR A 14 8.90 -1.10 -19.17
N ASP A 15 7.70 -1.66 -19.26
CA ASP A 15 6.50 -0.93 -19.63
C ASP A 15 5.71 -0.51 -18.40
N ALA A 16 5.57 0.79 -18.19
CA ALA A 16 4.87 1.35 -17.04
C ALA A 16 4.33 2.76 -17.29
N VAL A 17 3.37 3.13 -16.46
CA VAL A 17 2.83 4.50 -16.40
C VAL A 17 3.03 5.05 -15.01
N GLN A 18 3.57 6.26 -14.91
CA GLN A 18 3.65 6.98 -13.67
C GLN A 18 2.38 7.83 -13.51
N LEU A 19 1.59 7.51 -12.49
CA LEU A 19 0.37 8.23 -12.14
C LEU A 19 0.63 9.20 -11.00
N GLY A 20 0.06 10.39 -11.12
CA GLY A 20 0.05 11.41 -10.11
C GLY A 20 -1.35 11.68 -9.58
N LEU A 21 -1.55 11.65 -8.27
CA LEU A 21 -2.78 12.12 -7.67
C LEU A 21 -2.76 13.64 -7.62
N VAL A 22 -3.70 14.27 -8.33
CA VAL A 22 -3.86 15.72 -8.32
C VAL A 22 -4.56 16.11 -7.02
N GLU A 23 -3.84 16.75 -6.15
CA GLU A 23 -4.34 17.30 -4.90
C GLU A 23 -3.72 18.69 -4.74
N PHE A 24 -4.50 19.64 -4.23
CA PHE A 24 -4.00 20.99 -4.04
C PHE A 24 -2.76 21.01 -3.14
N ALA A 25 -1.60 21.23 -3.74
CA ALA A 25 -0.36 21.44 -3.03
C ALA A 25 0.10 22.88 -3.24
N LYS A 26 0.39 23.59 -2.14
CA LYS A 26 0.98 24.94 -2.26
C LYS A 26 2.27 24.86 -3.06
N ALA A 27 2.43 25.69 -4.07
CA ALA A 27 3.62 25.70 -4.94
C ALA A 27 4.95 25.82 -4.14
N SER A 28 4.93 26.53 -3.02
CA SER A 28 6.09 26.65 -2.12
C SER A 28 6.54 25.35 -1.46
N ARG A 29 5.69 24.32 -1.41
CA ARG A 29 6.02 22.99 -0.85
C ARG A 29 6.54 22.02 -1.89
N VAL A 30 6.43 22.33 -3.19
CA VAL A 30 6.92 21.49 -4.26
C VAL A 30 8.39 21.82 -4.52
N LYS A 31 9.26 20.82 -4.38
CA LYS A 31 10.70 20.98 -4.63
C LYS A 31 10.94 21.24 -6.13
N LYS A 32 11.90 22.12 -6.46
CA LYS A 32 12.23 22.51 -7.85
C LYS A 32 12.40 21.33 -8.83
N PRO A 33 13.12 20.21 -8.49
CA PRO A 33 13.24 19.07 -9.38
C PRO A 33 11.88 18.39 -9.67
N ALA A 34 11.05 18.24 -8.63
CA ALA A 34 9.70 17.66 -8.80
C ALA A 34 8.81 18.57 -9.65
N ALA A 35 8.85 19.89 -9.45
CA ALA A 35 8.12 20.85 -10.25
C ALA A 35 8.53 20.78 -11.74
N GLY A 36 9.84 20.65 -12.03
CA GLY A 36 10.33 20.48 -13.40
C GLY A 36 9.84 19.18 -14.04
N HIS A 37 9.76 18.09 -13.28
CA HIS A 37 9.24 16.82 -13.76
C HIS A 37 7.75 16.89 -14.07
N LEU A 38 6.95 17.48 -13.19
CA LEU A 38 5.51 17.65 -13.36
C LEU A 38 5.16 18.60 -14.52
N LYS A 39 5.95 19.67 -14.68
CA LYS A 39 5.75 20.65 -15.76
C LYS A 39 5.84 20.02 -17.15
N LYS A 40 6.70 19.00 -17.34
CA LYS A 40 6.79 18.27 -18.63
C LYS A 40 5.49 17.56 -19.00
N ALA A 41 4.70 17.15 -18.01
CA ALA A 41 3.43 16.49 -18.20
C ALA A 41 2.23 17.46 -18.18
N GLY A 42 2.46 18.76 -18.00
CA GLY A 42 1.39 19.73 -17.80
C GLY A 42 0.57 19.50 -16.52
N ALA A 43 1.15 18.82 -15.53
CA ALA A 43 0.49 18.42 -14.31
C ALA A 43 0.97 19.29 -13.13
N ASP A 44 0.13 20.21 -12.69
CA ASP A 44 0.40 21.00 -11.50
C ASP A 44 -0.32 20.40 -10.28
N GLY A 45 0.28 20.56 -9.09
CA GLY A 45 -0.36 20.19 -7.83
C GLY A 45 -0.36 18.69 -7.50
N VAL A 46 0.48 17.89 -8.12
CA VAL A 46 0.60 16.46 -7.82
C VAL A 46 1.34 16.27 -6.50
N LYS A 47 0.69 15.58 -5.56
CA LYS A 47 1.24 15.31 -4.22
C LYS A 47 1.81 13.91 -4.09
N PHE A 48 1.25 12.95 -4.81
CA PHE A 48 1.60 11.55 -4.66
C PHE A 48 1.82 10.90 -6.03
N LEU A 49 3.00 10.33 -6.23
CA LEU A 49 3.39 9.67 -7.48
C LEU A 49 3.52 8.17 -7.26
N ARG A 50 2.98 7.37 -8.18
CA ARG A 50 3.14 5.92 -8.21
C ARG A 50 3.26 5.41 -9.63
N GLU A 51 4.11 4.39 -9.80
CA GLU A 51 4.24 3.67 -11.05
C GLU A 51 3.36 2.43 -11.05
N LEU A 52 2.68 2.24 -12.15
CA LEU A 52 1.91 1.03 -12.45
C LEU A 52 2.54 0.35 -13.66
N ARG A 53 3.01 -0.86 -13.49
CA ARG A 53 3.44 -1.68 -14.62
C ARG A 53 2.23 -2.08 -15.46
N LEU A 54 2.33 -1.85 -16.75
CA LEU A 54 1.31 -2.26 -17.69
C LEU A 54 1.54 -3.70 -18.11
N GLY A 55 0.45 -4.46 -18.18
CA GLY A 55 0.47 -5.78 -18.82
C GLY A 55 0.34 -5.63 -20.33
N ALA A 56 0.66 -6.67 -21.07
CA ALA A 56 0.46 -6.72 -22.51
C ALA A 56 -1.00 -6.37 -22.87
N GLY A 57 -1.20 -5.29 -23.61
CA GLY A 57 -2.54 -4.85 -24.06
C GLY A 57 -3.13 -3.62 -23.35
N ASN A 58 -2.48 -3.04 -22.38
CA ASN A 58 -2.93 -1.78 -21.80
C ASN A 58 -2.38 -0.59 -22.57
N GLY A 59 -3.25 -0.09 -23.40
CA GLY A 59 -3.23 0.96 -24.40
C GLY A 59 -2.27 2.15 -24.29
N ASP A 60 -2.34 2.97 -25.29
CA ASP A 60 -1.50 4.15 -25.55
C ASP A 60 -1.81 5.33 -24.60
N MET A 61 -1.62 5.12 -23.29
CA MET A 61 -1.71 6.23 -22.34
C MET A 61 -0.53 7.19 -22.56
N LYS A 62 -0.84 8.46 -22.75
CA LYS A 62 0.14 9.53 -22.97
C LYS A 62 0.30 10.38 -21.71
N ALA A 63 1.45 11.03 -21.58
CA ALA A 63 1.65 12.02 -20.54
C ALA A 63 0.62 13.16 -20.68
N GLY A 64 -0.04 13.53 -19.58
CA GLY A 64 -1.12 14.51 -19.53
C GLY A 64 -2.53 13.92 -19.51
N ASP A 65 -2.71 12.63 -19.86
CA ASP A 65 -4.02 11.99 -19.80
C ASP A 65 -4.55 11.95 -18.35
N ARG A 66 -5.85 12.12 -18.20
CA ARG A 66 -6.53 12.06 -16.89
C ARG A 66 -7.24 10.73 -16.74
N ILE A 67 -7.06 10.12 -15.58
CA ILE A 67 -7.74 8.89 -15.17
C ILE A 67 -8.70 9.25 -14.05
N LEU A 68 -9.98 9.08 -14.30
CA LEU A 68 -11.08 9.36 -13.37
C LEU A 68 -11.66 8.05 -12.84
N VAL A 69 -12.64 8.13 -11.94
CA VAL A 69 -13.33 6.96 -11.38
C VAL A 69 -14.20 6.22 -12.39
N GLU A 70 -14.54 6.83 -13.51
CA GLU A 70 -15.32 6.23 -14.63
C GLU A 70 -14.71 4.93 -15.18
N GLU A 71 -13.41 4.72 -14.97
CA GLU A 71 -12.72 3.46 -15.31
C GLU A 71 -13.29 2.25 -14.57
N PHE A 72 -13.95 2.45 -13.44
CA PHE A 72 -14.56 1.40 -12.64
C PHE A 72 -16.07 1.36 -12.87
N LYS A 73 -16.63 0.15 -12.85
CA LYS A 73 -18.07 -0.06 -12.98
C LYS A 73 -18.62 -0.68 -11.69
N PRO A 74 -19.90 -0.44 -11.37
CA PRO A 74 -20.57 -1.18 -10.30
C PRO A 74 -20.42 -2.69 -10.50
N GLN A 75 -20.26 -3.44 -9.41
CA GLN A 75 -20.00 -4.88 -9.36
C GLN A 75 -18.59 -5.33 -9.80
N ASP A 76 -17.72 -4.42 -10.27
CA ASP A 76 -16.32 -4.75 -10.51
C ASP A 76 -15.65 -5.24 -9.22
N LYS A 77 -14.75 -6.20 -9.35
CA LYS A 77 -13.88 -6.63 -8.25
C LYS A 77 -12.58 -5.84 -8.31
N VAL A 78 -12.23 -5.23 -7.18
CA VAL A 78 -11.02 -4.40 -7.05
C VAL A 78 -10.12 -4.87 -5.92
N ASP A 79 -8.81 -4.67 -6.09
CA ASP A 79 -7.82 -4.82 -5.04
C ASP A 79 -7.46 -3.42 -4.51
N VAL A 80 -7.55 -3.24 -3.20
CA VAL A 80 -7.19 -1.99 -2.53
C VAL A 80 -5.89 -2.17 -1.77
N ILE A 81 -4.89 -1.36 -2.08
CA ILE A 81 -3.55 -1.40 -1.50
C ILE A 81 -3.33 -0.13 -0.70
N GLY A 82 -2.97 -0.28 0.56
CA GLY A 82 -2.67 0.84 1.45
C GLY A 82 -1.66 0.45 2.53
N VAL A 83 -1.38 1.38 3.41
CA VAL A 83 -0.51 1.16 4.58
C VAL A 83 -1.40 0.96 5.80
N SER A 84 -1.28 -0.18 6.46
CA SER A 84 -2.09 -0.51 7.65
C SER A 84 -1.77 0.41 8.82
N LYS A 85 -2.74 0.59 9.73
CA LYS A 85 -2.53 1.34 10.98
C LYS A 85 -1.41 0.70 11.79
N GLY A 86 -0.41 1.49 12.20
CA GLY A 86 0.68 1.00 13.06
C GLY A 86 0.20 0.66 14.47
N ARG A 87 0.80 -0.35 15.08
CA ARG A 87 0.56 -0.77 16.48
C ARG A 87 1.79 -0.64 17.35
N GLY A 88 2.86 -0.02 16.84
CA GLY A 88 4.11 0.16 17.56
C GLY A 88 4.87 -1.13 17.77
N PHE A 89 5.74 -1.15 18.75
CA PHE A 89 6.45 -2.35 19.19
C PHE A 89 5.50 -3.27 19.94
N ALA A 90 5.40 -4.51 19.53
CA ALA A 90 4.51 -5.51 20.14
C ALA A 90 5.31 -6.75 20.56
N GLY A 91 4.95 -7.30 21.72
CA GLY A 91 5.48 -8.56 22.22
C GLY A 91 4.91 -9.76 21.48
N VAL A 92 5.48 -10.94 21.74
CA VAL A 92 5.17 -12.19 21.01
C VAL A 92 3.72 -12.65 21.15
N VAL A 93 3.06 -12.37 22.26
CA VAL A 93 1.65 -12.73 22.48
C VAL A 93 0.76 -11.98 21.47
N LYS A 94 0.91 -10.66 21.39
CA LYS A 94 0.10 -9.84 20.47
C LYS A 94 0.51 -10.01 18.99
N ARG A 95 1.83 -10.10 18.74
CA ARG A 95 2.37 -10.11 17.37
C ARG A 95 2.25 -11.46 16.69
N HIS A 96 2.45 -12.55 17.45
CA HIS A 96 2.52 -13.91 16.91
C HIS A 96 1.50 -14.88 17.53
N HIS A 97 0.64 -14.39 18.41
CA HIS A 97 -0.40 -15.18 19.07
C HIS A 97 0.15 -16.33 19.93
N PHE A 98 1.28 -16.10 20.61
CA PHE A 98 1.82 -17.07 21.57
C PHE A 98 0.89 -17.18 22.77
N GLY A 99 0.75 -18.40 23.33
CA GLY A 99 -0.10 -18.67 24.47
C GLY A 99 0.38 -18.01 25.77
N GLY A 100 1.71 -17.85 25.93
CA GLY A 100 2.30 -17.43 27.19
C GLY A 100 2.34 -18.55 28.21
N GLY A 101 2.56 -18.21 29.49
CA GLY A 101 2.58 -19.11 30.62
C GLY A 101 1.34 -18.99 31.49
N GLU A 102 1.30 -19.78 32.55
CA GLU A 102 0.19 -19.81 33.50
C GLU A 102 0.04 -18.49 34.27
N GLY A 103 -1.20 -18.09 34.53
CA GLY A 103 -1.52 -16.87 35.27
C GLY A 103 -1.47 -17.00 36.80
N SER A 104 -1.44 -18.25 37.34
CA SER A 104 -1.50 -18.58 38.77
C SER A 104 -0.50 -19.66 39.12
N HIS A 105 -0.67 -20.32 40.31
CA HIS A 105 0.21 -21.38 40.83
C HIS A 105 1.68 -20.97 40.98
N GLY A 106 1.93 -19.68 41.30
CA GLY A 106 3.29 -19.16 41.50
C GLY A 106 4.15 -19.04 40.25
N SER A 107 3.55 -19.11 39.06
CA SER A 107 4.29 -18.94 37.80
C SER A 107 4.96 -17.58 37.75
N MET A 108 6.25 -17.55 37.38
CA MET A 108 6.98 -16.32 37.04
C MET A 108 7.00 -16.04 35.52
N PHE A 109 6.48 -16.96 34.74
CA PHE A 109 6.45 -16.88 33.28
C PHE A 109 5.02 -16.58 32.79
N HIS A 110 4.77 -15.41 32.30
CA HIS A 110 3.43 -15.00 31.84
C HIS A 110 3.41 -14.64 30.36
N ARG A 111 4.16 -13.63 29.96
CA ARG A 111 4.12 -13.06 28.60
C ARG A 111 5.46 -13.12 27.86
N ALA A 112 6.41 -13.85 28.38
CA ALA A 112 7.71 -14.01 27.75
C ALA A 112 7.65 -14.99 26.56
N PRO A 113 8.59 -14.92 25.61
CA PRO A 113 8.57 -15.76 24.41
C PRO A 113 8.81 -17.25 24.67
N GLY A 114 9.45 -17.61 25.79
CA GLY A 114 9.91 -18.96 26.05
C GLY A 114 11.22 -19.28 25.37
N SER A 115 11.45 -20.54 25.02
CA SER A 115 12.67 -20.97 24.34
C SER A 115 12.77 -20.33 22.95
N ILE A 116 13.96 -19.82 22.62
CA ILE A 116 14.28 -19.22 21.34
C ILE A 116 15.18 -20.09 20.45
N GLY A 117 15.53 -21.29 20.90
CA GLY A 117 16.34 -22.22 20.15
C GLY A 117 16.83 -23.41 20.98
N ALA A 118 17.58 -24.30 20.34
CA ALA A 118 18.27 -25.41 21.00
C ALA A 118 19.52 -24.92 21.75
N SER A 119 20.05 -25.75 22.64
CA SER A 119 21.17 -25.41 23.52
C SER A 119 22.51 -25.20 22.77
N SER A 120 23.56 -25.93 23.18
CA SER A 120 24.94 -25.76 22.70
C SER A 120 25.14 -25.99 21.20
N PHE A 121 24.27 -26.75 20.58
CA PHE A 121 24.23 -26.84 19.09
C PHE A 121 22.82 -26.41 18.61
N PRO A 122 22.72 -25.45 17.71
CA PRO A 122 23.73 -24.76 16.89
C PRO A 122 24.38 -23.53 17.54
N SER A 123 24.17 -23.27 18.83
CA SER A 123 24.71 -22.13 19.61
C SER A 123 24.36 -20.73 19.03
N ARG A 124 23.25 -20.64 18.33
CA ARG A 124 22.74 -19.40 17.74
C ARG A 124 21.21 -19.42 17.64
N VAL A 125 20.62 -18.23 17.55
CA VAL A 125 19.20 -18.06 17.19
C VAL A 125 19.12 -17.97 15.68
N PHE A 126 18.25 -18.77 15.07
CA PHE A 126 18.08 -18.74 13.62
C PHE A 126 17.38 -17.45 13.16
N PRO A 127 17.76 -16.91 11.97
CA PRO A 127 17.01 -15.84 11.34
C PRO A 127 15.54 -16.21 11.16
N GLY A 128 14.63 -15.23 11.34
CA GLY A 128 13.19 -15.47 11.20
C GLY A 128 12.50 -16.01 12.45
N MET A 129 13.21 -16.22 13.56
CA MET A 129 12.60 -16.59 14.84
C MET A 129 11.55 -15.55 15.27
N LYS A 130 10.39 -16.02 15.69
CA LYS A 130 9.27 -15.16 16.10
C LYS A 130 9.56 -14.47 17.42
N MET A 131 9.88 -13.20 17.37
CA MET A 131 10.19 -12.34 18.51
C MET A 131 9.35 -11.07 18.49
N GLY A 132 9.42 -10.29 19.58
CA GLY A 132 8.85 -8.95 19.63
C GLY A 132 9.42 -8.04 18.53
N GLY A 133 8.68 -7.01 18.15
CA GLY A 133 9.11 -6.04 17.15
C GLY A 133 7.96 -5.17 16.65
N GLN A 134 8.26 -4.33 15.68
CA GLN A 134 7.27 -3.45 15.04
C GLN A 134 6.12 -4.28 14.47
N MET A 135 4.89 -3.89 14.81
CA MET A 135 3.67 -4.53 14.33
C MET A 135 2.86 -3.58 13.47
N CYS A 136 2.39 -4.08 12.33
CA CYS A 136 1.62 -3.32 11.33
C CYS A 136 2.43 -2.14 10.72
N SER A 137 1.77 -1.07 10.27
CA SER A 137 2.42 0.00 9.48
C SER A 137 3.13 -0.54 8.23
N GLN A 138 2.53 -1.54 7.61
CA GLN A 138 3.04 -2.24 6.43
C GLN A 138 2.08 -2.08 5.27
N ARG A 139 2.61 -2.20 4.06
CA ARG A 139 1.79 -2.27 2.84
C ARG A 139 0.96 -3.55 2.86
N VAL A 140 -0.36 -3.38 2.80
CA VAL A 140 -1.34 -4.47 2.80
C VAL A 140 -2.23 -4.33 1.57
N THR A 141 -2.57 -5.46 0.96
CA THR A 141 -3.51 -5.54 -0.14
C THR A 141 -4.76 -6.29 0.32
N VAL A 142 -5.90 -5.63 0.31
CA VAL A 142 -7.21 -6.28 0.45
C VAL A 142 -7.72 -6.57 -0.94
N ARG A 143 -7.98 -7.85 -1.21
CA ARG A 143 -8.31 -8.34 -2.54
C ARG A 143 -9.80 -8.53 -2.72
N HIS A 144 -10.24 -8.45 -3.98
CA HIS A 144 -11.60 -8.79 -4.42
C HIS A 144 -12.72 -8.03 -3.69
N LEU A 145 -12.50 -6.77 -3.35
CA LEU A 145 -13.57 -5.91 -2.88
C LEU A 145 -14.52 -5.58 -4.03
N GLU A 146 -15.79 -5.53 -3.74
CA GLU A 146 -16.83 -5.20 -4.71
C GLU A 146 -17.08 -3.70 -4.76
N VAL A 147 -17.11 -3.14 -5.96
CA VAL A 147 -17.53 -1.76 -6.20
C VAL A 147 -19.06 -1.71 -6.11
N VAL A 148 -19.57 -0.94 -5.16
CA VAL A 148 -21.00 -0.77 -4.95
C VAL A 148 -21.56 0.31 -5.87
N GLN A 149 -20.91 1.46 -5.88
CA GLN A 149 -21.33 2.63 -6.62
C GLN A 149 -20.12 3.44 -7.08
N VAL A 150 -20.25 4.07 -8.22
CA VAL A 150 -19.29 5.04 -8.77
C VAL A 150 -20.03 6.35 -8.94
N ASP A 151 -19.53 7.38 -8.29
CA ASP A 151 -20.03 8.75 -8.44
C ASP A 151 -19.01 9.53 -9.28
N THR A 152 -19.45 9.93 -10.46
CA THR A 152 -18.60 10.63 -11.44
C THR A 152 -18.49 12.12 -11.13
N ASP A 153 -19.50 12.74 -10.54
CA ASP A 153 -19.55 14.16 -10.27
C ASP A 153 -18.56 14.54 -9.16
N ASP A 154 -18.60 13.80 -8.06
CA ASP A 154 -17.68 13.99 -6.93
C ASP A 154 -16.40 13.17 -7.04
N ASN A 155 -16.26 12.35 -8.10
CA ASN A 155 -15.11 11.47 -8.34
C ASN A 155 -14.87 10.47 -7.19
N VAL A 156 -15.96 9.90 -6.65
CA VAL A 156 -15.98 9.01 -5.49
C VAL A 156 -16.24 7.56 -5.91
N LEU A 157 -15.47 6.64 -5.35
CA LEU A 157 -15.62 5.20 -5.52
C LEU A 157 -16.07 4.55 -4.20
N MET A 158 -17.24 3.96 -4.17
CA MET A 158 -17.75 3.22 -3.01
C MET A 158 -17.45 1.74 -3.14
N VAL A 159 -16.71 1.18 -2.18
CA VAL A 159 -16.35 -0.23 -2.13
C VAL A 159 -16.91 -0.90 -0.89
N LYS A 160 -17.37 -2.16 -1.04
CA LYS A 160 -17.88 -2.97 0.04
C LYS A 160 -16.74 -3.72 0.73
N GLY A 161 -16.46 -3.38 1.98
CA GLY A 161 -15.46 -4.06 2.81
C GLY A 161 -14.48 -3.14 3.50
N ALA A 162 -13.41 -3.72 4.05
CA ALA A 162 -12.42 -2.98 4.81
C ALA A 162 -11.33 -2.41 3.90
N VAL A 163 -11.04 -1.12 4.05
CA VAL A 163 -9.93 -0.42 3.37
C VAL A 163 -8.75 -0.30 4.34
N PRO A 164 -7.51 -0.62 3.91
CA PRO A 164 -6.35 -0.54 4.79
C PRO A 164 -5.94 0.91 5.09
N GLY A 165 -5.60 1.17 6.35
CA GLY A 165 -5.08 2.47 6.81
C GLY A 165 -6.08 3.32 7.59
N PRO A 166 -5.64 4.48 8.10
CA PRO A 166 -6.50 5.48 8.72
C PRO A 166 -7.30 6.26 7.68
N ASN A 167 -8.35 6.95 8.13
CA ASN A 167 -9.11 7.87 7.28
C ASN A 167 -8.17 8.97 6.75
N GLY A 168 -8.36 9.38 5.49
CA GLY A 168 -7.53 10.36 4.82
C GLY A 168 -6.16 9.83 4.34
N SER A 169 -5.90 8.51 4.42
CA SER A 169 -4.69 7.92 3.84
C SER A 169 -4.82 7.68 2.35
N TYR A 170 -3.70 7.69 1.66
CA TYR A 170 -3.65 7.33 0.24
C TYR A 170 -3.76 5.83 0.06
N VAL A 171 -4.60 5.43 -0.88
CA VAL A 171 -4.75 4.04 -1.30
C VAL A 171 -4.59 3.93 -2.82
N LEU A 172 -4.14 2.77 -3.26
CA LEU A 172 -4.07 2.43 -4.67
C LEU A 172 -5.15 1.40 -4.94
N VAL A 173 -6.06 1.75 -5.83
CA VAL A 173 -7.14 0.86 -6.28
C VAL A 173 -6.79 0.36 -7.67
N ARG A 174 -6.91 -0.94 -7.88
CA ARG A 174 -6.73 -1.56 -9.20
C ARG A 174 -7.78 -2.63 -9.41
N ARG A 175 -8.09 -2.94 -10.65
CA ARG A 175 -8.93 -4.11 -10.96
C ARG A 175 -8.28 -5.39 -10.42
N ALA A 176 -9.07 -6.25 -9.81
CA ALA A 176 -8.57 -7.53 -9.32
C ALA A 176 -8.05 -8.39 -10.46
N LYS A 177 -6.90 -9.02 -10.26
CA LYS A 177 -6.44 -10.06 -11.18
C LYS A 177 -7.33 -11.29 -11.03
N ARG A 178 -7.76 -11.85 -12.12
CA ARG A 178 -8.43 -13.15 -12.17
C ARG A 178 -7.51 -14.27 -11.71
#